data_d98844a4a42fa30a198f3630c1c73331
#
_entry.id   d98844a4a42fa30a198f3630c1c73331
#
_cell.length_a   1.000
_cell.length_b   1.000
_cell.length_c   1.000
_cell.angle_alpha   90.00
_cell.angle_beta   90.00
_cell.angle_gamma   90.00
#
_symmetry.space_group_name_H-M   'P 1'
#
loop_
_entity.id
_entity.type
_entity.pdbx_description
1 polymer ?
#
loop_
_entity_poly.entity_id
_entity_poly.type
_entity_poly.pdbx_seq_one_letter_code
_entity_poly.pdbx_strand_id
1 'polypeptide(L)'
;MLNEYATPMRLMMQFSSWMRNYCVPTLRRRSCLFALLLISSCETISPTSTIPSAPSPNFEQHSCTVPNVDATLAARMRCGTVRVPRDYARPDGPSFALSVVVIQSERKSELAEPVVYINGGPGEPITAYAAAQAKKPYAPGHSLVLIDQRGTGDSEPRICPTTDRKLLEVTLSLGADGGVSAGDARRAAFDACRREALSRGIDLSNFGTRVTADDFERVRRALDIARWNLYGESYGTDVAMTLAALHPATVRSMVLDSMYPPDPRPSRATSVTAARRAFFALCDSDPSCFAVSGSLARAYEEAKAQLAREPLILTRPRASNSTNEQFVLTASAFELVVATLLYYRNAYPTVPLVIAWASKGAREPLASVTAKIYEAALTRQVATNVAVECADRPRRGATPASDDTFARTDLSGICQTWAPRGPPLLVPSASPVPTLILAGAIDPVAEPHESRNIAEIVGSNAQWIEFPGVGHNVRAFSPCAARIAADFIAQPESRLDARCALHPLPLQFAKTSPQQ
;
A
#
# COMPACT_ATOMS: atom_id res chain seq x y z
N MET A 1 28.45 50.55 -0.60
CA MET A 1 28.65 49.96 -1.91
C MET A 1 27.62 48.85 -2.03
N LEU A 2 26.44 49.13 -2.24
CA LEU A 2 25.45 49.58 -3.21
C LEU A 2 25.73 49.13 -4.66
N ASN A 3 24.72 48.47 -5.18
CA ASN A 3 24.41 48.10 -6.57
C ASN A 3 24.99 46.79 -7.09
N GLU A 4 24.05 45.83 -7.28
CA GLU A 4 23.73 45.27 -8.60
C GLU A 4 22.81 44.05 -8.44
N TYR A 5 21.52 44.23 -8.56
CA TYR A 5 20.59 43.24 -9.04
C TYR A 5 19.35 43.94 -9.61
N ALA A 6 19.45 44.27 -10.89
CA ALA A 6 18.30 44.64 -11.70
C ALA A 6 18.34 43.90 -13.03
N THR A 7 17.21 43.20 -13.28
CA THR A 7 16.71 42.67 -14.55
C THR A 7 17.28 41.34 -15.11
N PRO A 8 16.40 40.43 -15.64
CA PRO A 8 15.60 40.75 -16.80
C PRO A 8 14.13 40.28 -16.78
N MET A 9 13.27 41.26 -16.82
CA MET A 9 11.88 41.11 -17.31
C MET A 9 11.86 41.46 -18.82
N ARG A 10 12.29 40.56 -19.69
CA ARG A 10 12.16 40.66 -21.15
C ARG A 10 12.38 39.29 -21.81
N LEU A 11 11.42 38.36 -21.60
CA LEU A 11 11.28 37.19 -22.51
C LEU A 11 9.86 36.59 -22.43
N MET A 12 8.84 37.44 -22.42
CA MET A 12 7.43 37.03 -22.51
C MET A 12 6.66 37.89 -23.51
N MET A 13 7.19 38.06 -24.71
CA MET A 13 6.46 38.68 -25.83
C MET A 13 7.01 38.19 -27.17
N GLN A 14 6.99 36.90 -27.43
CA GLN A 14 7.19 36.33 -28.77
C GLN A 14 6.58 34.94 -28.93
N PHE A 15 5.33 34.72 -28.50
CA PHE A 15 4.58 33.50 -28.82
C PHE A 15 3.10 33.79 -29.15
N SER A 16 2.83 34.90 -29.84
CA SER A 16 1.48 35.23 -30.32
C SER A 16 1.39 35.55 -31.81
N SER A 17 2.20 34.87 -32.64
CA SER A 17 2.26 35.14 -34.07
C SER A 17 2.17 33.92 -34.99
N TRP A 18 1.70 32.75 -34.50
CA TRP A 18 1.68 31.54 -35.35
C TRP A 18 0.32 30.85 -35.48
N MET A 19 -0.78 31.56 -35.23
CA MET A 19 -2.14 31.04 -35.48
C MET A 19 -3.02 32.06 -36.21
N ARG A 20 -2.60 32.48 -37.40
CA ARG A 20 -3.47 33.14 -38.38
C ARG A 20 -2.98 32.82 -39.76
N ASN A 21 -3.36 31.69 -40.31
CA ASN A 21 -3.39 31.45 -41.77
C ASN A 21 -3.92 30.04 -42.03
N TYR A 22 -5.23 29.87 -41.95
CA TYR A 22 -5.95 28.93 -42.77
C TYR A 22 -7.33 29.52 -43.04
N CYS A 23 -7.46 30.32 -44.11
CA CYS A 23 -8.70 30.77 -44.70
C CYS A 23 -9.40 29.63 -45.41
N VAL A 24 -10.66 29.44 -45.11
CA VAL A 24 -11.62 28.64 -45.89
C VAL A 24 -12.12 29.47 -47.08
N PRO A 25 -12.17 28.93 -48.31
CA PRO A 25 -12.77 29.65 -49.45
C PRO A 25 -14.29 29.49 -49.43
N THR A 26 -14.94 30.65 -49.51
CA THR A 26 -16.36 30.86 -49.79
C THR A 26 -16.77 30.32 -51.15
N LEU A 27 -17.86 29.54 -51.21
CA LEU A 27 -18.58 29.31 -52.47
C LEU A 27 -19.95 29.96 -52.44
N ARG A 28 -20.20 30.76 -53.48
CA ARG A 28 -21.32 31.64 -53.77
C ARG A 28 -22.64 30.88 -54.00
N ARG A 29 -23.71 31.55 -53.58
CA ARG A 29 -25.11 31.33 -53.98
C ARG A 29 -25.31 31.28 -55.46
N ARG A 30 -26.15 30.38 -55.93
CA ARG A 30 -27.13 30.62 -57.02
C ARG A 30 -28.35 29.74 -56.83
N SER A 31 -29.46 30.42 -56.92
CA SER A 31 -30.85 29.96 -56.85
C SER A 31 -31.21 28.99 -57.97
N CYS A 32 -32.06 28.01 -57.69
CA CYS A 32 -33.17 27.64 -58.59
C CYS A 32 -34.28 26.93 -57.80
N LEU A 33 -35.49 27.44 -58.01
CA LEU A 33 -36.79 26.92 -57.56
C LEU A 33 -37.19 25.64 -58.30
N PHE A 34 -38.19 24.96 -57.75
CA PHE A 34 -39.08 23.91 -58.24
C PHE A 34 -38.64 22.46 -57.91
N ALA A 35 -39.34 21.78 -57.05
CA ALA A 35 -40.50 20.99 -57.33
C ALA A 35 -40.97 20.20 -56.10
N LEU A 36 -42.23 20.08 -55.99
CA LEU A 36 -43.13 19.48 -55.00
C LEU A 36 -42.91 17.99 -54.69
N LEU A 37 -43.27 17.67 -53.42
CA LEU A 37 -43.98 16.49 -52.96
C LEU A 37 -43.45 15.10 -53.36
N LEU A 38 -42.78 14.44 -52.37
CA LEU A 38 -43.07 13.03 -52.03
C LEU A 38 -42.78 12.87 -50.55
N ILE A 39 -43.85 12.65 -49.79
CA ILE A 39 -43.82 12.24 -48.39
C ILE A 39 -43.32 10.78 -48.40
N SER A 40 -42.05 10.58 -48.02
CA SER A 40 -41.52 9.24 -47.78
C SER A 40 -41.19 9.17 -46.29
N SER A 41 -41.91 8.29 -45.61
CA SER A 41 -41.77 7.94 -44.21
C SER A 41 -40.31 7.53 -43.93
N CYS A 42 -39.59 8.43 -43.29
CA CYS A 42 -38.27 8.11 -42.76
C CYS A 42 -38.48 7.43 -41.41
N GLU A 43 -38.58 6.11 -41.38
CA GLU A 43 -38.41 5.34 -40.16
C GLU A 43 -36.97 5.57 -39.67
N THR A 44 -36.83 6.31 -38.58
CA THR A 44 -35.60 6.44 -37.84
C THR A 44 -35.27 5.09 -37.22
N ILE A 45 -34.49 4.26 -37.90
CA ILE A 45 -33.82 3.14 -37.30
C ILE A 45 -32.74 3.71 -36.37
N SER A 46 -33.06 3.85 -35.10
CA SER A 46 -32.09 4.01 -34.04
C SER A 46 -31.28 2.70 -33.95
N PRO A 47 -29.98 2.70 -34.17
CA PRO A 47 -29.18 1.53 -33.86
C PRO A 47 -29.08 1.42 -32.34
N THR A 48 -30.01 0.72 -31.70
CA THR A 48 -29.81 0.18 -30.37
C THR A 48 -28.75 -0.92 -30.50
N SER A 49 -27.49 -0.51 -30.55
CA SER A 49 -26.37 -1.38 -30.27
C SER A 49 -26.46 -1.77 -28.80
N THR A 50 -27.19 -2.82 -28.50
CA THR A 50 -27.09 -3.51 -27.24
C THR A 50 -25.73 -4.20 -27.24
N ILE A 51 -24.72 -3.49 -26.71
CA ILE A 51 -23.49 -4.15 -26.26
C ILE A 51 -23.98 -5.19 -25.24
N PRO A 52 -23.70 -6.49 -25.43
CA PRO A 52 -24.05 -7.49 -24.43
C PRO A 52 -23.40 -7.07 -23.11
N SER A 53 -24.17 -6.71 -22.11
CA SER A 53 -23.63 -6.47 -20.78
C SER A 53 -23.00 -7.77 -20.32
N ALA A 54 -21.70 -7.74 -19.98
CA ALA A 54 -21.05 -8.86 -19.33
C ALA A 54 -21.94 -9.37 -18.18
N PRO A 55 -22.07 -10.70 -17.99
CA PRO A 55 -22.94 -11.25 -16.96
C PRO A 55 -22.65 -10.60 -15.62
N SER A 56 -23.71 -10.24 -14.90
CA SER A 56 -23.58 -9.60 -13.58
C SER A 56 -22.68 -10.46 -12.70
N PRO A 57 -21.68 -9.88 -12.01
CA PRO A 57 -20.81 -10.65 -11.14
C PRO A 57 -21.65 -11.31 -10.04
N ASN A 58 -21.33 -12.55 -9.70
CA ASN A 58 -22.03 -13.31 -8.68
C ASN A 58 -21.09 -13.59 -7.50
N PHE A 59 -21.63 -13.53 -6.27
CA PHE A 59 -20.95 -13.96 -5.06
C PHE A 59 -21.29 -15.44 -4.82
N GLU A 60 -20.33 -16.32 -5.07
CA GLU A 60 -20.45 -17.76 -4.84
C GLU A 60 -20.12 -18.07 -3.38
N GLN A 61 -21.18 -18.20 -2.55
CA GLN A 61 -21.03 -18.43 -1.12
C GLN A 61 -20.60 -19.88 -0.83
N HIS A 62 -19.67 -20.04 0.13
CA HIS A 62 -19.21 -21.32 0.65
C HIS A 62 -18.98 -21.27 2.18
N SER A 63 -18.67 -22.41 2.78
CA SER A 63 -18.36 -22.48 4.22
C SER A 63 -17.10 -21.69 4.55
N CYS A 64 -17.11 -20.95 5.67
CA CYS A 64 -15.95 -20.19 6.14
C CYS A 64 -14.88 -21.13 6.72
N THR A 65 -13.64 -20.96 6.28
CA THR A 65 -12.45 -21.69 6.78
C THR A 65 -11.49 -20.79 7.56
N VAL A 66 -11.98 -19.62 7.98
CA VAL A 66 -11.18 -18.62 8.72
C VAL A 66 -10.77 -19.17 10.08
N PRO A 67 -9.50 -19.09 10.47
CA PRO A 67 -9.02 -19.58 11.76
C PRO A 67 -9.50 -18.69 12.92
N ASN A 68 -9.58 -19.28 14.13
CA ASN A 68 -9.88 -18.59 15.38
C ASN A 68 -11.25 -17.85 15.41
N VAL A 69 -12.25 -18.40 14.73
CA VAL A 69 -13.63 -17.90 14.70
C VAL A 69 -14.43 -18.60 15.77
N ASP A 70 -15.04 -17.85 16.70
CA ASP A 70 -16.01 -18.37 17.67
C ASP A 70 -17.42 -18.46 17.05
N ALA A 71 -18.34 -19.13 17.75
CA ALA A 71 -19.71 -19.37 17.25
C ALA A 71 -20.47 -18.04 16.99
N THR A 72 -20.26 -17.01 17.81
CA THR A 72 -20.93 -15.71 17.68
C THR A 72 -20.48 -15.00 16.40
N LEU A 73 -19.18 -15.01 16.13
CA LEU A 73 -18.62 -14.43 14.91
C LEU A 73 -19.02 -15.28 13.68
N ALA A 74 -18.97 -16.61 13.79
CA ALA A 74 -19.37 -17.52 12.72
C ALA A 74 -20.80 -17.25 12.21
N ALA A 75 -21.73 -16.98 13.12
CA ALA A 75 -23.13 -16.68 12.80
C ALA A 75 -23.31 -15.37 12.00
N ARG A 76 -22.31 -14.50 12.01
CA ARG A 76 -22.31 -13.19 11.32
C ARG A 76 -21.41 -13.18 10.08
N MET A 77 -20.68 -14.27 9.82
CA MET A 77 -19.76 -14.34 8.69
C MET A 77 -20.38 -14.98 7.47
N ARG A 78 -20.12 -14.40 6.33
CA ARG A 78 -20.36 -15.00 5.02
C ARG A 78 -19.06 -15.04 4.26
N CYS A 79 -18.64 -16.21 3.82
CA CYS A 79 -17.44 -16.42 3.00
C CYS A 79 -17.85 -16.86 1.61
N GLY A 80 -17.08 -16.47 0.62
CA GLY A 80 -17.37 -16.85 -0.76
C GLY A 80 -16.29 -16.33 -1.71
N THR A 81 -16.55 -16.56 -2.99
CA THR A 81 -15.68 -16.08 -4.06
C THR A 81 -16.45 -15.23 -5.05
N VAL A 82 -15.72 -14.29 -5.67
CA VAL A 82 -16.20 -13.50 -6.81
C VAL A 82 -15.24 -13.66 -7.97
N ARG A 83 -15.79 -14.01 -9.15
CA ARG A 83 -14.97 -14.12 -10.36
C ARG A 83 -14.75 -12.76 -11.00
N VAL A 84 -13.47 -12.48 -11.28
CA VAL A 84 -13.01 -11.25 -11.94
C VAL A 84 -12.26 -11.61 -13.23
N PRO A 85 -12.31 -10.81 -14.29
CA PRO A 85 -11.53 -11.05 -15.50
C PRO A 85 -10.03 -11.11 -15.20
N ARG A 86 -9.31 -12.02 -15.82
CA ARG A 86 -7.84 -11.97 -15.80
C ARG A 86 -7.33 -10.69 -16.45
N ASP A 87 -8.03 -10.25 -17.48
CA ASP A 87 -7.71 -9.07 -18.28
C ASP A 87 -9.00 -8.29 -18.55
N TYR A 88 -9.11 -7.09 -18.03
CA TYR A 88 -10.29 -6.23 -18.22
C TYR A 88 -10.46 -5.70 -19.64
N ALA A 89 -9.42 -5.79 -20.50
CA ALA A 89 -9.57 -5.55 -21.94
C ALA A 89 -10.31 -6.71 -22.65
N ARG A 90 -10.42 -7.87 -22.00
CA ARG A 90 -11.11 -9.07 -22.51
C ARG A 90 -11.99 -9.66 -21.40
N PRO A 91 -13.07 -8.97 -20.99
CA PRO A 91 -13.86 -9.30 -19.81
C PRO A 91 -14.56 -10.67 -19.89
N ASP A 92 -14.83 -11.16 -21.09
CA ASP A 92 -15.46 -12.47 -21.34
C ASP A 92 -14.43 -13.61 -21.44
N GLY A 93 -13.14 -13.30 -21.25
CA GLY A 93 -12.05 -14.27 -21.24
C GLY A 93 -11.95 -15.05 -19.91
N PRO A 94 -10.80 -15.72 -19.68
CA PRO A 94 -10.54 -16.43 -18.44
C PRO A 94 -10.63 -15.50 -17.22
N SER A 95 -11.06 -16.03 -16.08
CA SER A 95 -11.25 -15.30 -14.83
C SER A 95 -10.34 -15.81 -13.72
N PHE A 96 -10.19 -15.01 -12.66
CA PHE A 96 -9.66 -15.38 -11.36
C PHE A 96 -10.79 -15.37 -10.33
N ALA A 97 -10.71 -16.26 -9.34
CA ALA A 97 -11.57 -16.25 -8.17
C ALA A 97 -10.91 -15.40 -7.06
N LEU A 98 -11.63 -14.41 -6.53
CA LEU A 98 -11.20 -13.63 -5.37
C LEU A 98 -11.92 -14.13 -4.13
N SER A 99 -11.16 -14.35 -3.05
CA SER A 99 -11.70 -14.69 -1.73
C SER A 99 -12.27 -13.45 -1.06
N VAL A 100 -13.51 -13.57 -0.57
CA VAL A 100 -14.26 -12.49 0.05
C VAL A 100 -14.89 -12.98 1.36
N VAL A 101 -14.72 -12.19 2.42
CA VAL A 101 -15.36 -12.41 3.71
C VAL A 101 -16.18 -11.17 4.06
N VAL A 102 -17.46 -11.37 4.34
CA VAL A 102 -18.36 -10.32 4.84
C VAL A 102 -18.71 -10.62 6.29
N ILE A 103 -18.41 -9.69 7.18
CA ILE A 103 -18.75 -9.76 8.61
C ILE A 103 -19.90 -8.80 8.86
N GLN A 104 -21.08 -9.34 9.12
CA GLN A 104 -22.26 -8.52 9.40
C GLN A 104 -22.13 -7.79 10.72
N SER A 105 -22.67 -6.57 10.78
CA SER A 105 -22.74 -5.79 12.03
C SER A 105 -23.56 -6.53 13.08
N GLU A 106 -23.18 -6.37 14.37
CA GLU A 106 -23.98 -6.86 15.50
C GLU A 106 -25.30 -6.10 15.65
N ARG A 107 -25.29 -4.83 15.27
CA ARG A 107 -26.49 -3.99 15.27
C ARG A 107 -27.04 -3.99 13.85
N LYS A 108 -28.25 -4.48 13.67
CA LYS A 108 -29.00 -4.34 12.42
C LYS A 108 -29.40 -2.87 12.26
N SER A 109 -28.49 -2.05 11.76
CA SER A 109 -28.85 -0.76 11.18
C SER A 109 -29.15 -1.01 9.72
N GLU A 110 -30.41 -0.88 9.33
CA GLU A 110 -30.90 -1.23 7.98
C GLU A 110 -30.31 -0.34 6.87
N LEU A 111 -29.51 0.68 7.22
CA LEU A 111 -29.08 1.71 6.28
C LEU A 111 -27.58 2.05 6.31
N ALA A 112 -26.77 1.33 7.05
CA ALA A 112 -25.35 1.66 7.13
C ALA A 112 -24.57 0.98 6.01
N GLU A 113 -24.08 1.77 5.07
CA GLU A 113 -23.18 1.31 4.01
C GLU A 113 -21.95 0.61 4.63
N PRO A 114 -21.59 -0.59 4.15
CA PRO A 114 -20.50 -1.35 4.75
C PRO A 114 -19.16 -0.62 4.63
N VAL A 115 -18.22 -1.00 5.48
CA VAL A 115 -16.81 -0.62 5.34
C VAL A 115 -16.12 -1.73 4.57
N VAL A 116 -15.41 -1.40 3.48
CA VAL A 116 -14.43 -2.30 2.89
C VAL A 116 -13.05 -1.91 3.39
N TYR A 117 -12.37 -2.87 4.01
CA TYR A 117 -10.99 -2.68 4.42
C TYR A 117 -10.06 -3.17 3.31
N ILE A 118 -9.18 -2.27 2.87
CA ILE A 118 -8.22 -2.48 1.80
C ILE A 118 -6.84 -2.47 2.43
N ASN A 119 -6.28 -3.67 2.61
CA ASN A 119 -4.98 -3.81 3.26
C ASN A 119 -3.82 -3.42 2.35
N GLY A 120 -2.68 -3.21 2.99
CA GLY A 120 -1.44 -2.78 2.36
C GLY A 120 -0.63 -3.89 1.70
N GLY A 121 0.65 -3.70 1.69
CA GLY A 121 1.66 -4.56 1.08
C GLY A 121 2.38 -3.83 -0.06
N PRO A 122 1.96 -3.94 -1.34
CA PRO A 122 1.00 -4.92 -1.88
C PRO A 122 1.43 -6.36 -1.66
N GLY A 123 0.50 -7.32 -1.83
CA GLY A 123 0.83 -8.74 -1.71
C GLY A 123 0.56 -9.36 -0.34
N GLU A 124 -0.16 -8.68 0.56
CA GLU A 124 -0.54 -9.23 1.87
C GLU A 124 -1.99 -9.75 1.85
N PRO A 125 -2.26 -10.94 2.44
CA PRO A 125 -3.61 -11.48 2.58
C PRO A 125 -4.37 -10.78 3.71
N ILE A 126 -5.71 -10.82 3.67
CA ILE A 126 -6.56 -10.25 4.72
C ILE A 126 -7.68 -11.18 5.19
N THR A 127 -8.23 -12.02 4.32
CA THR A 127 -9.39 -12.84 4.67
C THR A 127 -9.07 -13.86 5.77
N ALA A 128 -7.86 -14.41 5.80
CA ALA A 128 -7.38 -15.28 6.87
C ALA A 128 -7.33 -14.59 8.25
N TYR A 129 -7.30 -13.27 8.29
CA TYR A 129 -7.28 -12.47 9.52
C TYR A 129 -8.64 -11.91 9.90
N ALA A 130 -9.72 -12.37 9.28
CA ALA A 130 -11.07 -11.85 9.50
C ALA A 130 -11.51 -11.88 10.98
N ALA A 131 -11.15 -12.93 11.74
CA ALA A 131 -11.42 -12.99 13.18
C ALA A 131 -10.71 -11.89 13.99
N ALA A 132 -9.48 -11.52 13.60
CA ALA A 132 -8.74 -10.43 14.22
C ALA A 132 -9.30 -9.06 13.80
N GLN A 133 -9.73 -8.91 12.56
CA GLN A 133 -10.33 -7.68 12.06
C GLN A 133 -11.72 -7.43 12.67
N ALA A 134 -12.51 -8.49 12.92
CA ALA A 134 -13.81 -8.38 13.58
C ALA A 134 -13.73 -7.75 14.98
N LYS A 135 -12.59 -7.92 15.68
CA LYS A 135 -12.34 -7.33 17.01
C LYS A 135 -11.94 -5.85 16.95
N LYS A 136 -11.76 -5.30 15.78
CA LYS A 136 -11.37 -3.90 15.55
C LYS A 136 -12.54 -3.16 14.90
N PRO A 137 -13.46 -2.55 15.66
CA PRO A 137 -14.61 -1.88 15.07
C PRO A 137 -14.15 -0.72 14.18
N TYR A 138 -14.50 -0.76 12.90
CA TYR A 138 -14.22 0.31 11.95
C TYR A 138 -15.22 1.45 12.11
N ALA A 139 -16.50 1.09 12.24
CA ALA A 139 -17.55 1.98 12.68
C ALA A 139 -18.69 1.15 13.29
N PRO A 140 -19.22 1.49 14.47
CA PRO A 140 -20.34 0.79 15.06
C PRO A 140 -21.56 0.79 14.13
N GLY A 141 -22.16 -0.37 13.93
CA GLY A 141 -23.35 -0.51 13.06
C GLY A 141 -23.05 -0.77 11.58
N HIS A 142 -21.79 -0.69 11.14
CA HIS A 142 -21.41 -1.01 9.76
C HIS A 142 -20.89 -2.44 9.64
N SER A 143 -21.30 -3.14 8.59
CA SER A 143 -20.70 -4.43 8.21
C SER A 143 -19.30 -4.22 7.66
N LEU A 144 -18.44 -5.24 7.74
CA LEU A 144 -17.07 -5.21 7.25
C LEU A 144 -16.91 -6.16 6.07
N VAL A 145 -16.32 -5.69 4.98
CA VAL A 145 -15.97 -6.48 3.81
C VAL A 145 -14.46 -6.59 3.73
N LEU A 146 -13.95 -7.81 3.64
CA LEU A 146 -12.54 -8.14 3.46
C LEU A 146 -12.37 -8.88 2.15
N ILE A 147 -11.39 -8.49 1.36
CA ILE A 147 -11.13 -9.06 0.03
C ILE A 147 -9.63 -9.35 -0.07
N ASP A 148 -9.25 -10.59 -0.27
CA ASP A 148 -7.90 -10.88 -0.72
C ASP A 148 -7.74 -10.35 -2.15
N GLN A 149 -6.81 -9.43 -2.34
CA GLN A 149 -6.52 -8.88 -3.66
C GLN A 149 -6.02 -9.98 -4.59
N ARG A 150 -6.17 -9.81 -5.93
CA ARG A 150 -5.65 -10.81 -6.88
C ARG A 150 -4.21 -11.17 -6.59
N GLY A 151 -3.90 -12.45 -6.55
CA GLY A 151 -2.57 -12.96 -6.24
C GLY A 151 -2.21 -12.97 -4.75
N THR A 152 -3.16 -12.73 -3.84
CA THR A 152 -2.90 -12.78 -2.40
C THR A 152 -3.81 -13.79 -1.69
N GLY A 153 -3.35 -14.31 -0.56
CA GLY A 153 -4.13 -15.20 0.29
C GLY A 153 -4.74 -16.38 -0.46
N ASP A 154 -6.06 -16.50 -0.34
CA ASP A 154 -6.86 -17.53 -1.01
C ASP A 154 -7.39 -17.06 -2.38
N SER A 155 -7.04 -15.84 -2.81
CA SER A 155 -7.38 -15.34 -4.16
C SER A 155 -6.43 -15.85 -5.23
N GLU A 156 -7.00 -16.17 -6.39
CA GLU A 156 -6.23 -16.52 -7.58
C GLU A 156 -5.57 -15.29 -8.23
N PRO A 157 -4.43 -15.52 -8.93
CA PRO A 157 -3.64 -16.72 -9.00
C PRO A 157 -2.51 -16.69 -7.96
N ARG A 158 -2.06 -17.81 -7.47
CA ARG A 158 -0.70 -17.86 -6.92
C ARG A 158 0.27 -17.74 -8.09
N ILE A 159 1.01 -16.63 -8.16
CA ILE A 159 1.79 -16.26 -9.36
C ILE A 159 2.86 -17.32 -9.66
N CYS A 160 3.68 -17.67 -8.67
CA CYS A 160 4.75 -18.65 -8.84
C CYS A 160 4.94 -19.52 -7.60
N PRO A 161 3.98 -20.45 -7.35
CA PRO A 161 3.94 -21.24 -6.10
C PRO A 161 5.19 -22.11 -5.85
N THR A 162 5.94 -22.49 -6.89
CA THR A 162 7.13 -23.31 -6.74
C THR A 162 8.37 -22.48 -6.42
N THR A 163 8.42 -21.21 -6.83
CA THR A 163 9.57 -20.32 -6.63
C THR A 163 9.37 -19.27 -5.53
N ASP A 164 8.14 -19.12 -5.01
CA ASP A 164 7.78 -18.10 -4.00
C ASP A 164 8.75 -18.10 -2.79
N ARG A 165 9.06 -19.28 -2.27
CA ARG A 165 9.99 -19.40 -1.15
C ARG A 165 11.39 -18.90 -1.49
N LYS A 166 11.87 -19.22 -2.69
CA LYS A 166 13.20 -18.75 -3.16
C LYS A 166 13.21 -17.24 -3.37
N LEU A 167 12.13 -16.67 -3.88
CA LEU A 167 11.97 -15.22 -3.99
C LEU A 167 12.05 -14.53 -2.63
N LEU A 168 11.37 -15.08 -1.63
CA LEU A 168 11.42 -14.56 -0.28
C LEU A 168 12.82 -14.65 0.31
N GLU A 169 13.47 -15.82 0.20
CA GLU A 169 14.84 -16.03 0.67
C GLU A 169 15.81 -15.02 0.07
N VAL A 170 15.80 -14.81 -1.26
CA VAL A 170 16.69 -13.84 -1.91
C VAL A 170 16.31 -12.38 -1.65
N THR A 171 15.05 -12.13 -1.32
CA THR A 171 14.59 -10.78 -0.94
C THR A 171 15.01 -10.44 0.48
N LEU A 172 15.01 -11.42 1.40
CA LEU A 172 15.39 -11.27 2.79
C LEU A 172 16.90 -11.51 3.03
N SER A 173 17.60 -12.24 2.14
CA SER A 173 19.04 -12.37 2.19
C SER A 173 19.71 -11.05 1.83
N LEU A 174 19.74 -10.15 2.78
CA LEU A 174 20.39 -8.84 2.68
C LEU A 174 21.91 -9.03 2.70
N GLY A 175 22.39 -9.66 1.62
CA GLY A 175 23.79 -9.75 1.27
C GLY A 175 24.71 -10.18 2.42
N ALA A 176 24.78 -11.49 2.67
CA ALA A 176 25.94 -12.02 3.38
C ALA A 176 27.24 -11.53 2.74
N ASP A 177 27.19 -11.21 1.45
CA ASP A 177 28.37 -10.96 0.63
C ASP A 177 28.35 -9.62 -0.11
N GLY A 178 27.29 -8.79 -0.01
CA GLY A 178 27.24 -7.45 -0.65
C GLY A 178 27.62 -7.42 -2.15
N GLY A 179 27.80 -8.59 -2.77
CA GLY A 179 28.44 -8.75 -4.04
C GLY A 179 27.50 -8.87 -5.23
N VAL A 180 28.06 -8.80 -6.42
CA VAL A 180 27.43 -9.01 -7.73
C VAL A 180 26.63 -10.33 -7.76
N SER A 181 27.12 -11.37 -7.05
CA SER A 181 26.48 -12.68 -6.96
C SER A 181 25.08 -12.67 -6.30
N ALA A 182 24.85 -11.84 -5.28
CA ALA A 182 23.54 -11.74 -4.64
C ALA A 182 22.50 -11.06 -5.56
N GLY A 183 22.92 -10.04 -6.31
CA GLY A 183 22.11 -9.40 -7.33
C GLY A 183 21.73 -10.34 -8.48
N ASP A 184 22.67 -11.18 -8.90
CA ASP A 184 22.44 -12.18 -9.95
C ASP A 184 21.53 -13.30 -9.48
N ALA A 185 21.71 -13.82 -8.26
CA ALA A 185 20.83 -14.82 -7.66
C ALA A 185 19.39 -14.28 -7.52
N ARG A 186 19.24 -13.01 -7.16
CA ARG A 186 17.95 -12.33 -7.08
C ARG A 186 17.31 -12.23 -8.46
N ARG A 187 18.01 -11.71 -9.46
CA ARG A 187 17.50 -11.67 -10.84
C ARG A 187 17.08 -13.04 -11.34
N ALA A 188 17.92 -14.05 -11.15
CA ALA A 188 17.64 -15.41 -11.58
C ALA A 188 16.37 -15.98 -10.93
N ALA A 189 16.13 -15.71 -9.63
CA ALA A 189 14.92 -16.14 -8.92
C ALA A 189 13.67 -15.45 -9.47
N PHE A 190 13.72 -14.13 -9.73
CA PHE A 190 12.61 -13.39 -10.34
C PHE A 190 12.35 -13.83 -11.78
N ASP A 191 13.38 -14.10 -12.57
CA ASP A 191 13.22 -14.64 -13.92
C ASP A 191 12.61 -16.05 -13.91
N ALA A 192 12.97 -16.89 -12.95
CA ALA A 192 12.36 -18.21 -12.78
C ALA A 192 10.86 -18.09 -12.47
N CYS A 193 10.48 -17.21 -11.53
CA CYS A 193 9.09 -16.94 -11.20
C CYS A 193 8.32 -16.39 -12.43
N ARG A 194 8.91 -15.47 -13.18
CA ARG A 194 8.30 -14.95 -14.41
C ARG A 194 8.02 -16.06 -15.42
N ARG A 195 8.98 -16.94 -15.67
CA ARG A 195 8.78 -18.09 -16.58
C ARG A 195 7.67 -19.01 -16.09
N GLU A 196 7.62 -19.30 -14.79
CA GLU A 196 6.56 -20.10 -14.18
C GLU A 196 5.18 -19.44 -14.38
N ALA A 197 5.03 -18.14 -14.12
CA ALA A 197 3.80 -17.39 -14.33
C ALA A 197 3.35 -17.44 -15.80
N LEU A 198 4.25 -17.16 -16.73
CA LEU A 198 3.95 -17.17 -18.17
C LEU A 198 3.55 -18.56 -18.68
N SER A 199 4.19 -19.64 -18.21
CA SER A 199 3.83 -21.01 -18.58
C SER A 199 2.42 -21.41 -18.14
N ARG A 200 1.87 -20.71 -17.13
CA ARG A 200 0.50 -20.88 -16.62
C ARG A 200 -0.49 -19.87 -17.21
N GLY A 201 -0.06 -19.11 -18.21
CA GLY A 201 -0.89 -18.10 -18.88
C GLY A 201 -1.23 -16.90 -17.98
N ILE A 202 -0.38 -16.60 -16.99
CA ILE A 202 -0.53 -15.44 -16.10
C ILE A 202 0.26 -14.28 -16.70
N ASP A 203 -0.45 -13.25 -17.14
CA ASP A 203 0.13 -12.00 -17.59
C ASP A 203 0.32 -11.05 -16.41
N LEU A 204 1.59 -10.79 -16.08
CA LEU A 204 1.99 -9.97 -14.93
C LEU A 204 1.63 -8.48 -15.09
N SER A 205 1.32 -8.02 -16.31
CA SER A 205 0.85 -6.64 -16.53
C SER A 205 -0.55 -6.36 -15.97
N ASN A 206 -1.30 -7.41 -15.63
CA ASN A 206 -2.66 -7.35 -15.11
C ASN A 206 -2.72 -7.38 -13.57
N PHE A 207 -1.74 -6.78 -12.87
CA PHE A 207 -1.66 -6.76 -11.40
C PHE A 207 -1.55 -5.36 -10.79
N GLY A 208 -1.62 -4.29 -11.55
CA GLY A 208 -1.52 -2.92 -11.03
C GLY A 208 -2.73 -2.47 -10.21
N THR A 209 -2.57 -1.36 -9.50
CA THR A 209 -3.59 -0.75 -8.63
C THR A 209 -4.91 -0.48 -9.37
N ARG A 210 -4.86 -0.04 -10.64
CA ARG A 210 -6.06 0.16 -11.44
C ARG A 210 -6.88 -1.11 -11.60
N VAL A 211 -6.23 -2.21 -11.89
CA VAL A 211 -6.87 -3.52 -12.06
C VAL A 211 -7.44 -4.02 -10.73
N THR A 212 -6.72 -3.80 -9.63
CA THR A 212 -7.22 -4.11 -8.28
C THR A 212 -8.47 -3.28 -7.94
N ALA A 213 -8.51 -2.00 -8.30
CA ALA A 213 -9.70 -1.17 -8.10
C ALA A 213 -10.90 -1.69 -8.91
N ASP A 214 -10.70 -2.09 -10.16
CA ASP A 214 -11.75 -2.70 -10.98
C ASP A 214 -12.24 -4.02 -10.38
N ASP A 215 -11.37 -4.81 -9.75
CA ASP A 215 -11.75 -6.01 -8.99
C ASP A 215 -12.67 -5.68 -7.81
N PHE A 216 -12.31 -4.67 -7.03
CA PHE A 216 -13.12 -4.24 -5.88
C PHE A 216 -14.50 -3.74 -6.33
N GLU A 217 -14.59 -2.96 -7.39
CA GLU A 217 -15.87 -2.53 -7.95
C GLU A 217 -16.71 -3.73 -8.41
N ARG A 218 -16.08 -4.77 -8.97
CA ARG A 218 -16.79 -5.98 -9.35
C ARG A 218 -17.30 -6.76 -8.13
N VAL A 219 -16.51 -6.84 -7.05
CA VAL A 219 -16.94 -7.43 -5.76
C VAL A 219 -18.09 -6.65 -5.16
N ARG A 220 -18.02 -5.29 -5.16
CA ARG A 220 -19.13 -4.44 -4.69
C ARG A 220 -20.45 -4.80 -5.39
N ARG A 221 -20.40 -4.91 -6.71
CA ARG A 221 -21.58 -5.28 -7.53
C ARG A 221 -22.07 -6.69 -7.26
N ALA A 222 -21.14 -7.65 -7.06
CA ALA A 222 -21.49 -9.04 -6.75
C ALA A 222 -22.17 -9.20 -5.38
N LEU A 223 -21.87 -8.29 -4.44
CA LEU A 223 -22.48 -8.25 -3.11
C LEU A 223 -23.74 -7.39 -3.05
N ASP A 224 -24.17 -6.81 -4.18
CA ASP A 224 -25.30 -5.88 -4.28
C ASP A 224 -25.19 -4.67 -3.33
N ILE A 225 -23.99 -4.16 -3.15
CA ILE A 225 -23.69 -3.00 -2.32
C ILE A 225 -23.87 -1.73 -3.18
N ALA A 226 -24.81 -0.85 -2.85
CA ALA A 226 -25.02 0.39 -3.59
C ALA A 226 -23.84 1.36 -3.43
N ARG A 227 -23.44 1.63 -2.19
CA ARG A 227 -22.26 2.42 -1.81
C ARG A 227 -21.56 1.82 -0.63
N TRP A 228 -20.28 2.10 -0.45
CA TRP A 228 -19.47 1.67 0.68
C TRP A 228 -18.54 2.77 1.20
N ASN A 229 -18.03 2.57 2.40
CA ASN A 229 -16.97 3.37 2.97
C ASN A 229 -15.65 2.65 2.73
N LEU A 230 -14.65 3.35 2.20
CA LEU A 230 -13.33 2.77 1.96
C LEU A 230 -12.44 3.02 3.18
N TYR A 231 -11.76 2.00 3.64
CA TYR A 231 -10.68 2.10 4.62
C TYR A 231 -9.40 1.53 3.99
N GLY A 232 -8.57 2.38 3.42
CA GLY A 232 -7.28 1.99 2.84
C GLY A 232 -6.16 2.13 3.88
N GLU A 233 -5.30 1.11 3.98
CA GLU A 233 -4.10 1.13 4.80
C GLU A 233 -2.86 0.96 3.93
N SER A 234 -1.83 1.82 4.10
CA SER A 234 -0.59 1.72 3.35
C SER A 234 -0.85 1.72 1.83
N TYR A 235 -0.36 0.71 1.09
CA TYR A 235 -0.70 0.52 -0.33
C TYR A 235 -2.21 0.50 -0.60
N GLY A 236 -3.02 0.03 0.33
CA GLY A 236 -4.49 0.06 0.21
C GLY A 236 -5.06 1.46 0.01
N THR A 237 -4.31 2.51 0.35
CA THR A 237 -4.68 3.90 0.09
C THR A 237 -4.64 4.25 -1.40
N ASP A 238 -3.68 3.69 -2.15
CA ASP A 238 -3.61 3.86 -3.61
C ASP A 238 -4.85 3.23 -4.28
N VAL A 239 -5.26 2.04 -3.81
CA VAL A 239 -6.48 1.37 -4.30
C VAL A 239 -7.73 2.17 -3.94
N ALA A 240 -7.83 2.68 -2.70
CA ALA A 240 -8.97 3.49 -2.25
C ALA A 240 -9.10 4.78 -3.06
N MET A 241 -8.00 5.51 -3.26
CA MET A 241 -7.98 6.73 -4.08
C MET A 241 -8.36 6.44 -5.54
N THR A 242 -7.86 5.31 -6.09
CA THR A 242 -8.19 4.90 -7.45
C THR A 242 -9.67 4.56 -7.59
N LEU A 243 -10.26 3.83 -6.63
CA LEU A 243 -11.70 3.56 -6.58
C LEU A 243 -12.52 4.84 -6.51
N ALA A 244 -12.15 5.77 -5.62
CA ALA A 244 -12.85 7.05 -5.47
C ALA A 244 -12.76 7.91 -6.75
N ALA A 245 -11.65 7.87 -7.47
CA ALA A 245 -11.47 8.59 -8.73
C ALA A 245 -12.29 7.97 -9.88
N LEU A 246 -12.37 6.64 -9.94
CA LEU A 246 -13.07 5.93 -11.01
C LEU A 246 -14.57 5.82 -10.78
N HIS A 247 -14.97 5.63 -9.54
CA HIS A 247 -16.35 5.32 -9.13
C HIS A 247 -16.83 6.22 -7.97
N PRO A 248 -16.71 7.56 -8.05
CA PRO A 248 -17.01 8.44 -6.92
C PRO A 248 -18.45 8.30 -6.41
N ALA A 249 -19.40 7.98 -7.27
CA ALA A 249 -20.81 7.79 -6.90
C ALA A 249 -21.06 6.55 -6.02
N THR A 250 -20.14 5.58 -6.01
CA THR A 250 -20.26 4.35 -5.22
C THR A 250 -19.48 4.41 -3.91
N VAL A 251 -18.75 5.51 -3.67
CA VAL A 251 -17.95 5.73 -2.45
C VAL A 251 -18.64 6.80 -1.60
N ARG A 252 -19.01 6.43 -0.37
CA ARG A 252 -19.62 7.36 0.59
C ARG A 252 -18.57 8.18 1.33
N SER A 253 -17.49 7.54 1.75
CA SER A 253 -16.36 8.17 2.44
C SER A 253 -15.09 7.35 2.25
N MET A 254 -13.94 7.97 2.51
CA MET A 254 -12.64 7.33 2.37
C MET A 254 -11.72 7.68 3.54
N VAL A 255 -11.19 6.67 4.23
CA VAL A 255 -10.13 6.81 5.23
C VAL A 255 -8.82 6.30 4.61
N LEU A 256 -7.78 7.11 4.67
CA LEU A 256 -6.44 6.81 4.19
C LEU A 256 -5.50 6.77 5.40
N ASP A 257 -5.18 5.56 5.87
CA ASP A 257 -4.33 5.32 7.03
C ASP A 257 -2.90 5.03 6.60
N SER A 258 -1.94 5.80 7.10
CA SER A 258 -0.52 5.66 6.73
C SER A 258 -0.34 5.69 5.22
N MET A 259 -0.82 6.75 4.63
CA MET A 259 -1.00 6.89 3.20
C MET A 259 0.31 6.73 2.46
N TYR A 260 0.33 5.79 1.53
CA TYR A 260 1.46 5.57 0.65
C TYR A 260 1.48 6.69 -0.41
N PRO A 261 2.54 7.53 -0.45
CA PRO A 261 2.52 8.69 -1.32
C PRO A 261 2.52 8.27 -2.80
N PRO A 262 1.73 8.95 -3.64
CA PRO A 262 1.78 8.73 -5.09
C PRO A 262 3.13 9.17 -5.68
N ASP A 263 3.40 8.76 -6.91
CA ASP A 263 4.62 9.15 -7.61
C ASP A 263 4.68 10.67 -7.91
N PRO A 264 5.83 11.35 -7.77
CA PRO A 264 7.13 10.80 -7.38
C PRO A 264 7.25 10.59 -5.86
N ARG A 265 7.47 9.35 -5.45
CA ARG A 265 7.68 9.03 -4.03
C ARG A 265 9.06 9.48 -3.57
N PRO A 266 9.20 9.99 -2.32
CA PRO A 266 10.50 10.14 -1.69
C PRO A 266 11.22 8.79 -1.65
N SER A 267 12.54 8.79 -1.63
CA SER A 267 13.26 7.54 -1.46
C SER A 267 12.89 6.93 -0.10
N ARG A 268 12.78 5.62 -0.03
CA ARG A 268 12.52 4.93 1.25
C ARG A 268 13.58 5.26 2.29
N ALA A 269 14.82 5.52 1.87
CA ALA A 269 15.90 5.98 2.74
C ALA A 269 15.58 7.31 3.41
N THR A 270 14.94 8.23 2.70
CA THR A 270 14.52 9.53 3.25
C THR A 270 13.49 9.33 4.35
N SER A 271 12.42 8.56 4.08
CA SER A 271 11.36 8.30 5.06
C SER A 271 11.87 7.55 6.29
N VAL A 272 12.69 6.50 6.11
CA VAL A 272 13.31 5.77 7.22
C VAL A 272 14.24 6.67 8.04
N THR A 273 15.01 7.55 7.39
CA THR A 273 15.92 8.47 8.09
C THR A 273 15.14 9.50 8.89
N ALA A 274 14.05 10.03 8.37
CA ALA A 274 13.18 10.97 9.09
C ALA A 274 12.53 10.29 10.31
N ALA A 275 11.94 9.12 10.12
CA ALA A 275 11.31 8.33 11.20
C ALA A 275 12.32 7.95 12.30
N ARG A 276 13.51 7.50 11.91
CA ARG A 276 14.60 7.16 12.83
C ARG A 276 15.03 8.37 13.67
N ARG A 277 15.21 9.53 13.02
CA ARG A 277 15.56 10.78 13.72
C ARG A 277 14.48 11.17 14.72
N ALA A 278 13.22 11.12 14.33
CA ALA A 278 12.09 11.44 15.21
C ALA A 278 12.03 10.49 16.41
N PHE A 279 12.20 9.19 16.18
CA PHE A 279 12.20 8.18 17.24
C PHE A 279 13.40 8.35 18.18
N PHE A 280 14.59 8.62 17.66
CA PHE A 280 15.79 8.82 18.49
C PHE A 280 15.65 10.05 19.38
N ALA A 281 15.12 11.16 18.85
CA ALA A 281 14.82 12.33 19.66
C ALA A 281 13.80 12.04 20.77
N LEU A 282 12.79 11.23 20.49
CA LEU A 282 11.81 10.80 21.49
C LEU A 282 12.45 9.93 22.57
N CYS A 283 13.32 8.98 22.20
CA CYS A 283 14.07 8.15 23.14
C CYS A 283 15.04 8.98 23.99
N ASP A 284 15.83 9.86 23.37
CA ASP A 284 16.83 10.68 24.06
C ASP A 284 16.18 11.66 25.06
N SER A 285 14.90 12.02 24.87
CA SER A 285 14.12 12.84 25.82
C SER A 285 13.48 12.05 26.96
N ASP A 286 13.44 10.71 26.90
CA ASP A 286 12.90 9.84 27.93
C ASP A 286 14.02 9.28 28.81
N PRO A 287 14.05 9.57 30.14
CA PRO A 287 15.12 9.11 31.02
C PRO A 287 15.28 7.59 31.06
N SER A 288 14.19 6.81 30.90
CA SER A 288 14.26 5.36 30.92
C SER A 288 14.86 4.79 29.65
N CYS A 289 14.59 5.41 28.50
CA CYS A 289 15.21 5.05 27.22
C CYS A 289 16.68 5.45 27.20
N PHE A 290 17.00 6.68 27.60
CA PHE A 290 18.37 7.18 27.65
C PHE A 290 19.28 6.33 28.54
N ALA A 291 18.76 5.79 29.63
CA ALA A 291 19.50 4.90 30.54
C ALA A 291 19.92 3.56 29.90
N VAL A 292 19.27 3.13 28.81
CA VAL A 292 19.60 1.85 28.10
C VAL A 292 20.85 2.00 27.23
N SER A 293 20.98 3.10 26.51
CA SER A 293 21.97 3.26 25.45
C SER A 293 22.67 4.62 25.41
N GLY A 294 22.34 5.53 26.30
CA GLY A 294 22.74 6.94 26.17
C GLY A 294 22.07 7.56 24.95
N SER A 295 22.77 8.43 24.22
CA SER A 295 22.26 8.95 22.95
C SER A 295 22.08 7.80 21.94
N LEU A 296 20.82 7.55 21.58
CA LEU A 296 20.47 6.45 20.70
C LEU A 296 21.03 6.65 19.28
N ALA A 297 21.12 7.89 18.84
CA ALA A 297 21.74 8.22 17.55
C ALA A 297 23.22 7.80 17.51
N ARG A 298 23.98 8.10 18.57
CA ARG A 298 25.39 7.71 18.67
C ARG A 298 25.54 6.20 18.75
N ALA A 299 24.76 5.53 19.63
CA ALA A 299 24.82 4.09 19.76
C ALA A 299 24.47 3.34 18.45
N TYR A 300 23.55 3.88 17.67
CA TYR A 300 23.20 3.35 16.36
C TYR A 300 24.37 3.43 15.37
N GLU A 301 25.05 4.57 15.27
CA GLU A 301 26.21 4.71 14.37
C GLU A 301 27.40 3.86 14.82
N GLU A 302 27.62 3.73 16.14
CA GLU A 302 28.64 2.82 16.69
C GLU A 302 28.34 1.37 16.34
N ALA A 303 27.08 0.93 16.47
CA ALA A 303 26.65 -0.42 16.08
C ALA A 303 26.85 -0.67 14.58
N LYS A 304 26.48 0.28 13.73
CA LYS A 304 26.74 0.18 12.27
C LYS A 304 28.21 0.05 11.95
N ALA A 305 29.04 0.92 12.54
CA ALA A 305 30.48 0.89 12.33
C ALA A 305 31.11 -0.42 12.80
N GLN A 306 30.62 -0.99 13.91
CA GLN A 306 31.07 -2.30 14.40
C GLN A 306 30.68 -3.41 13.41
N LEU A 307 29.41 -3.46 12.98
CA LEU A 307 28.92 -4.48 12.05
C LEU A 307 29.51 -4.35 10.63
N ALA A 308 29.95 -3.16 10.23
CA ALA A 308 30.67 -2.95 8.98
C ALA A 308 32.09 -3.56 9.03
N ARG A 309 32.72 -3.51 10.20
CA ARG A 309 34.06 -4.12 10.41
C ARG A 309 33.97 -5.63 10.66
N GLU A 310 32.98 -6.05 11.45
CA GLU A 310 32.83 -7.44 11.87
C GLU A 310 31.34 -7.81 11.89
N PRO A 311 30.80 -8.32 10.77
CA PRO A 311 29.43 -8.83 10.71
C PRO A 311 29.20 -9.97 11.69
N LEU A 312 28.02 -10.05 12.30
CA LEU A 312 27.68 -11.10 13.26
C LEU A 312 27.00 -12.27 12.56
N ILE A 313 27.52 -13.47 12.79
CA ILE A 313 26.84 -14.71 12.43
C ILE A 313 25.81 -15.02 13.51
N LEU A 314 24.53 -15.01 13.14
CA LEU A 314 23.41 -15.30 14.00
C LEU A 314 22.85 -16.68 13.65
N THR A 315 22.53 -17.48 14.68
CA THR A 315 21.98 -18.83 14.51
C THR A 315 20.58 -18.87 15.09
N ARG A 316 19.61 -19.36 14.32
CA ARG A 316 18.24 -19.55 14.79
C ARG A 316 17.80 -21.00 14.64
N PRO A 317 16.97 -21.54 15.56
CA PRO A 317 16.28 -22.80 15.35
C PRO A 317 15.29 -22.66 14.18
N ARG A 318 15.23 -23.64 13.31
CA ARG A 318 14.19 -23.70 12.27
C ARG A 318 12.93 -24.35 12.85
N ALA A 319 11.78 -23.71 12.72
CA ALA A 319 10.51 -24.18 13.30
C ALA A 319 10.07 -25.57 12.80
N SER A 320 10.55 -26.02 11.65
CA SER A 320 10.10 -27.27 11.00
C SER A 320 11.14 -28.41 10.95
N ASN A 321 12.40 -28.15 11.28
CA ASN A 321 13.46 -29.16 11.21
C ASN A 321 14.53 -28.90 12.28
N SER A 322 15.17 -29.94 12.79
CA SER A 322 16.26 -29.89 13.78
C SER A 322 17.56 -29.21 13.31
N THR A 323 17.57 -28.57 12.14
CA THR A 323 18.75 -27.90 11.60
C THR A 323 18.68 -26.40 11.89
N ASN A 324 19.70 -25.88 12.54
CA ASN A 324 19.87 -24.46 12.76
C ASN A 324 20.14 -23.73 11.42
N GLU A 325 19.48 -22.60 11.22
CA GLU A 325 19.74 -21.73 10.09
C GLU A 325 20.64 -20.58 10.53
N GLN A 326 21.68 -20.33 9.74
CA GLN A 326 22.60 -19.21 9.98
C GLN A 326 22.30 -18.07 9.01
N PHE A 327 22.37 -16.85 9.50
CA PHE A 327 22.34 -15.65 8.68
C PHE A 327 23.36 -14.63 9.21
N VAL A 328 23.82 -13.75 8.34
CA VAL A 328 24.83 -12.75 8.66
C VAL A 328 24.17 -11.40 8.87
N LEU A 329 24.29 -10.85 10.07
CA LEU A 329 23.85 -9.49 10.37
C LEU A 329 24.97 -8.52 9.97
N THR A 330 24.85 -7.95 8.78
CA THR A 330 25.71 -6.87 8.28
C THR A 330 25.17 -5.51 8.78
N ALA A 331 25.93 -4.43 8.60
CA ALA A 331 25.46 -3.07 8.87
C ALA A 331 24.15 -2.77 8.13
N SER A 332 24.04 -3.15 6.86
CA SER A 332 22.81 -2.96 6.06
C SER A 332 21.64 -3.79 6.57
N ALA A 333 21.87 -5.04 6.97
CA ALA A 333 20.82 -5.88 7.57
C ALA A 333 20.32 -5.29 8.90
N PHE A 334 21.23 -4.75 9.71
CA PHE A 334 20.89 -4.07 10.95
C PHE A 334 20.03 -2.81 10.71
N GLU A 335 20.37 -1.99 9.72
CA GLU A 335 19.54 -0.83 9.34
C GLU A 335 18.11 -1.26 8.97
N LEU A 336 17.96 -2.35 8.23
CA LEU A 336 16.64 -2.87 7.89
C LEU A 336 15.89 -3.42 9.12
N VAL A 337 16.59 -4.10 10.04
CA VAL A 337 16.00 -4.55 11.31
C VAL A 337 15.45 -3.37 12.09
N VAL A 338 16.24 -2.30 12.27
CA VAL A 338 15.79 -1.10 12.97
C VAL A 338 14.62 -0.43 12.25
N ALA A 339 14.69 -0.28 10.93
CA ALA A 339 13.59 0.29 10.14
C ALA A 339 12.30 -0.53 10.26
N THR A 340 12.41 -1.88 10.28
CA THR A 340 11.25 -2.77 10.46
C THR A 340 10.65 -2.65 11.86
N LEU A 341 11.47 -2.48 12.89
CA LEU A 341 10.98 -2.25 14.25
C LEU A 341 10.28 -0.90 14.39
N LEU A 342 10.73 0.14 13.67
CA LEU A 342 10.07 1.45 13.63
C LEU A 342 8.71 1.42 12.89
N TYR A 343 8.47 0.40 12.09
CA TYR A 343 7.19 0.20 11.42
C TYR A 343 6.06 -0.07 12.43
N TYR A 344 6.35 -0.83 13.51
CA TYR A 344 5.38 -1.30 14.48
C TYR A 344 5.58 -0.62 15.85
N ARG A 345 4.63 0.22 16.26
CA ARG A 345 4.72 0.93 17.54
C ARG A 345 4.93 0.02 18.76
N ASN A 346 4.35 -1.18 18.75
CA ASN A 346 4.54 -2.17 19.84
C ASN A 346 5.96 -2.72 19.91
N ALA A 347 6.77 -2.55 18.87
CA ALA A 347 8.19 -2.91 18.85
C ALA A 347 9.12 -1.80 19.35
N TYR A 348 8.62 -0.57 19.54
CA TYR A 348 9.43 0.59 19.98
C TYR A 348 10.22 0.34 21.27
N PRO A 349 9.68 -0.35 22.31
CA PRO A 349 10.47 -0.68 23.51
C PRO A 349 11.70 -1.55 23.22
N THR A 350 11.70 -2.27 22.12
CA THR A 350 12.79 -3.18 21.73
C THR A 350 13.90 -2.48 20.94
N VAL A 351 13.62 -1.35 20.30
CA VAL A 351 14.58 -0.65 19.42
C VAL A 351 15.87 -0.25 20.15
N PRO A 352 15.83 0.39 21.34
CA PRO A 352 17.06 0.73 22.07
C PRO A 352 17.87 -0.50 22.48
N LEU A 353 17.19 -1.59 22.84
CA LEU A 353 17.83 -2.85 23.21
C LEU A 353 18.56 -3.48 22.00
N VAL A 354 17.91 -3.52 20.84
CA VAL A 354 18.52 -4.06 19.61
C VAL A 354 19.76 -3.28 19.21
N ILE A 355 19.72 -1.95 19.35
CA ILE A 355 20.88 -1.10 19.08
C ILE A 355 22.00 -1.38 20.07
N ALA A 356 21.68 -1.46 21.37
CA ALA A 356 22.67 -1.80 22.41
C ALA A 356 23.25 -3.21 22.28
N TRP A 357 22.44 -4.19 21.87
CA TRP A 357 22.92 -5.56 21.61
C TRP A 357 23.86 -5.61 20.39
N ALA A 358 23.51 -4.87 19.32
CA ALA A 358 24.35 -4.81 18.14
C ALA A 358 25.70 -4.17 18.41
N SER A 359 25.76 -3.07 19.18
CA SER A 359 27.02 -2.43 19.57
C SER A 359 27.90 -3.30 20.47
N LYS A 360 27.31 -4.25 21.21
CA LYS A 360 28.01 -5.18 22.11
C LYS A 360 28.27 -6.55 21.48
N GLY A 361 27.81 -6.81 20.26
CA GLY A 361 27.95 -8.11 19.60
C GLY A 361 27.11 -9.25 20.24
N ALA A 362 26.02 -8.93 20.91
CA ALA A 362 25.16 -9.90 21.61
C ALA A 362 24.31 -10.70 20.62
N ARG A 363 24.78 -11.90 20.26
CA ARG A 363 24.21 -12.71 19.17
C ARG A 363 22.83 -13.28 19.46
N GLU A 364 22.61 -13.86 20.64
CA GLU A 364 21.38 -14.59 20.96
C GLU A 364 20.11 -13.72 20.91
N PRO A 365 20.04 -12.55 21.61
CA PRO A 365 18.85 -11.69 21.52
C PRO A 365 18.64 -11.12 20.11
N LEU A 366 19.72 -10.81 19.39
CA LEU A 366 19.60 -10.37 17.98
C LEU A 366 19.05 -11.46 17.09
N ALA A 367 19.48 -12.73 17.28
CA ALA A 367 18.94 -13.86 16.53
C ALA A 367 17.43 -14.04 16.76
N SER A 368 16.97 -13.89 18.01
CA SER A 368 15.56 -13.99 18.36
C SER A 368 14.70 -12.91 17.68
N VAL A 369 15.16 -11.66 17.69
CA VAL A 369 14.42 -10.54 17.05
C VAL A 369 14.40 -10.69 15.53
N THR A 370 15.53 -11.00 14.92
CA THR A 370 15.61 -11.17 13.46
C THR A 370 14.84 -12.38 12.97
N ALA A 371 14.76 -13.46 13.75
CA ALA A 371 13.90 -14.61 13.44
C ALA A 371 12.41 -14.20 13.36
N LYS A 372 11.91 -13.43 14.33
CA LYS A 372 10.52 -12.95 14.32
C LYS A 372 10.21 -12.05 13.13
N ILE A 373 11.15 -11.17 12.76
CA ILE A 373 11.00 -10.32 11.55
C ILE A 373 10.93 -11.20 10.29
N TYR A 374 11.77 -12.22 10.19
CA TYR A 374 11.75 -13.14 9.07
C TYR A 374 10.44 -13.93 9.00
N GLU A 375 9.98 -14.48 10.12
CA GLU A 375 8.70 -15.21 10.19
C GLU A 375 7.50 -14.34 9.77
N ALA A 376 7.46 -13.08 10.22
CA ALA A 376 6.43 -12.13 9.80
C ALA A 376 6.45 -11.87 8.28
N ALA A 377 7.64 -11.89 7.66
CA ALA A 377 7.76 -11.70 6.23
C ALA A 377 7.30 -12.93 5.40
N LEU A 378 7.24 -14.14 6.01
CA LEU A 378 6.82 -15.37 5.31
C LEU A 378 5.35 -15.33 4.83
N THR A 379 4.52 -14.44 5.35
CA THR A 379 3.12 -14.27 4.94
C THR A 379 2.97 -13.46 3.67
N ARG A 380 4.01 -12.73 3.25
CA ARG A 380 3.98 -11.86 2.07
C ARG A 380 4.12 -12.65 0.78
N GLN A 381 3.32 -12.28 -0.21
CA GLN A 381 3.40 -12.81 -1.57
C GLN A 381 4.31 -11.90 -2.40
N VAL A 382 5.61 -12.20 -2.37
CA VAL A 382 6.64 -11.36 -2.99
C VAL A 382 6.41 -11.18 -4.48
N ALA A 383 5.97 -12.23 -5.17
CA ALA A 383 5.66 -12.17 -6.59
C ALA A 383 4.55 -11.15 -6.90
N THR A 384 3.47 -11.15 -6.12
CA THR A 384 2.37 -10.19 -6.27
C THR A 384 2.83 -8.77 -5.95
N ASN A 385 3.60 -8.60 -4.86
CA ASN A 385 4.16 -7.30 -4.50
C ASN A 385 4.94 -6.70 -5.68
N VAL A 386 5.85 -7.47 -6.26
CA VAL A 386 6.69 -7.00 -7.37
C VAL A 386 5.88 -6.77 -8.65
N ALA A 387 4.87 -7.61 -8.94
CA ALA A 387 4.01 -7.42 -10.10
C ALA A 387 3.27 -6.07 -10.03
N VAL A 388 2.67 -5.76 -8.88
CA VAL A 388 1.97 -4.48 -8.63
C VAL A 388 2.94 -3.30 -8.73
N GLU A 389 4.05 -3.37 -8.01
CA GLU A 389 5.05 -2.30 -8.00
C GLU A 389 5.60 -2.01 -9.40
N CYS A 390 5.82 -3.04 -10.20
CA CYS A 390 6.30 -2.87 -11.58
C CYS A 390 5.21 -2.39 -12.54
N ALA A 391 3.94 -2.72 -12.32
CA ALA A 391 2.84 -2.26 -13.15
C ALA A 391 2.53 -0.77 -12.93
N ASP A 392 2.57 -0.32 -11.68
CA ASP A 392 2.13 1.02 -11.30
C ASP A 392 3.19 2.10 -11.55
N ARG A 393 4.48 1.75 -11.50
CA ARG A 393 5.54 2.76 -11.54
C ARG A 393 6.12 2.97 -12.93
N PRO A 394 6.14 4.22 -13.41
CA PRO A 394 6.91 4.53 -14.60
C PRO A 394 8.39 4.25 -14.32
N ARG A 395 9.04 3.60 -15.26
CA ARG A 395 10.48 3.30 -15.23
C ARG A 395 11.26 4.62 -15.23
N ARG A 396 11.52 5.18 -14.07
CA ARG A 396 12.55 6.20 -13.95
C ARG A 396 13.89 5.48 -13.92
N GLY A 397 14.82 5.93 -14.75
CA GLY A 397 16.21 5.57 -14.63
C GLY A 397 16.67 6.07 -13.26
N ALA A 398 16.46 5.28 -12.23
CA ALA A 398 17.03 5.54 -10.92
C ALA A 398 18.52 5.35 -11.08
N THR A 399 19.28 6.44 -10.97
CA THR A 399 20.67 6.37 -10.57
C THR A 399 20.64 5.86 -9.13
N PRO A 400 21.10 4.63 -8.82
CA PRO A 400 21.21 4.19 -7.45
C PRO A 400 22.12 5.19 -6.74
N ALA A 401 21.63 5.83 -5.68
CA ALA A 401 22.53 6.44 -4.73
C ALA A 401 23.37 5.29 -4.19
N SER A 402 24.68 5.31 -4.40
CA SER A 402 25.61 4.20 -4.19
C SER A 402 25.67 3.68 -2.75
N ASP A 403 25.07 4.38 -1.79
CA ASP A 403 25.13 4.09 -0.35
C ASP A 403 23.75 3.82 0.29
N ASP A 404 22.67 3.75 -0.50
CA ASP A 404 21.34 3.51 0.05
C ASP A 404 21.11 2.00 0.29
N THR A 405 21.08 1.61 1.56
CA THR A 405 20.73 0.25 1.98
C THR A 405 19.38 -0.22 1.39
N PHE A 406 18.48 0.71 1.14
CA PHE A 406 17.15 0.46 0.56
C PHE A 406 17.16 0.48 -0.96
N ALA A 407 18.22 0.99 -1.63
CA ALA A 407 18.40 0.85 -3.07
C ALA A 407 18.53 -0.62 -3.51
N ARG A 408 18.88 -1.52 -2.59
CA ARG A 408 18.88 -2.97 -2.83
C ARG A 408 17.47 -3.55 -3.01
N THR A 409 16.43 -2.81 -2.65
CA THR A 409 15.05 -3.10 -3.01
C THR A 409 14.64 -2.47 -4.33
N ASP A 410 15.59 -1.83 -5.05
CA ASP A 410 15.35 -1.28 -6.38
C ASP A 410 14.91 -2.41 -7.34
N LEU A 411 13.69 -2.27 -7.82
CA LEU A 411 13.07 -3.19 -8.75
C LEU A 411 13.30 -2.79 -10.21
N SER A 412 14.02 -1.70 -10.49
CA SER A 412 14.14 -1.14 -11.83
C SER A 412 14.64 -2.17 -12.85
N GLY A 413 15.67 -2.93 -12.52
CA GLY A 413 16.18 -4.01 -13.36
C GLY A 413 15.23 -5.19 -13.50
N ILE A 414 14.46 -5.50 -12.46
CA ILE A 414 13.44 -6.56 -12.47
C ILE A 414 12.22 -6.11 -13.27
N CYS A 415 11.74 -4.89 -13.05
CA CYS A 415 10.57 -4.35 -13.72
C CYS A 415 10.76 -4.16 -15.24
N GLN A 416 12.00 -4.08 -15.73
CA GLN A 416 12.26 -4.03 -17.18
C GLN A 416 11.76 -5.28 -17.91
N THR A 417 11.80 -6.43 -17.25
CA THR A 417 11.45 -7.73 -17.84
C THR A 417 10.17 -8.31 -17.25
N TRP A 418 9.78 -7.91 -16.05
CA TRP A 418 8.81 -8.63 -15.24
C TRP A 418 7.36 -8.20 -15.47
N ALA A 419 7.09 -6.92 -15.51
CA ALA A 419 5.77 -6.40 -15.80
C ALA A 419 5.86 -5.34 -16.90
N PRO A 420 5.55 -5.69 -18.14
CA PRO A 420 5.32 -4.67 -19.16
C PRO A 420 4.10 -3.84 -18.76
N ARG A 421 4.17 -2.57 -19.01
CA ARG A 421 3.31 -1.46 -18.65
C ARG A 421 1.83 -1.82 -18.43
N GLY A 422 1.39 -1.78 -17.18
CA GLY A 422 -0.02 -1.59 -16.83
C GLY A 422 -0.49 -0.15 -17.09
N PRO A 423 -1.80 0.14 -16.96
CA PRO A 423 -2.28 1.52 -16.93
C PRO A 423 -1.62 2.26 -15.76
N PRO A 424 -1.20 3.52 -15.95
CA PRO A 424 -0.51 4.28 -14.91
C PRO A 424 -1.41 4.45 -13.69
N LEU A 425 -0.78 4.49 -12.50
CA LEU A 425 -1.47 4.87 -11.26
C LEU A 425 -2.10 6.26 -11.44
N LEU A 426 -3.34 6.41 -11.00
CA LEU A 426 -4.02 7.70 -11.09
C LEU A 426 -3.38 8.68 -10.11
N VAL A 427 -3.03 9.85 -10.61
CA VAL A 427 -2.53 10.95 -9.78
C VAL A 427 -3.70 11.49 -8.97
N PRO A 428 -3.53 11.71 -7.66
CA PRO A 428 -4.54 12.35 -6.85
C PRO A 428 -5.00 13.68 -7.45
N SER A 429 -6.29 13.92 -7.40
CA SER A 429 -6.93 15.15 -7.86
C SER A 429 -7.98 15.58 -6.84
N ALA A 430 -8.56 16.77 -7.02
CA ALA A 430 -9.71 17.19 -6.23
C ALA A 430 -10.80 16.11 -6.25
N SER A 431 -11.30 15.75 -5.08
CA SER A 431 -12.26 14.65 -4.93
C SER A 431 -13.55 15.14 -4.26
N PRO A 432 -14.72 14.75 -4.79
CA PRO A 432 -15.99 15.03 -4.12
C PRO A 432 -16.23 14.12 -2.91
N VAL A 433 -15.42 13.07 -2.73
CA VAL A 433 -15.59 12.09 -1.66
C VAL A 433 -15.00 12.63 -0.36
N PRO A 434 -15.77 12.71 0.74
CA PRO A 434 -15.25 13.03 2.06
C PRO A 434 -14.08 12.10 2.41
N THR A 435 -12.95 12.69 2.80
CA THR A 435 -11.69 11.96 3.00
C THR A 435 -11.07 12.29 4.34
N LEU A 436 -10.70 11.27 5.10
CA LEU A 436 -9.89 11.39 6.32
C LEU A 436 -8.52 10.79 6.07
N ILE A 437 -7.46 11.54 6.38
CA ILE A 437 -6.07 11.09 6.26
C ILE A 437 -5.45 11.02 7.65
N LEU A 438 -4.96 9.82 8.04
CA LEU A 438 -4.30 9.56 9.30
C LEU A 438 -2.80 9.36 9.03
N ALA A 439 -1.95 10.18 9.66
CA ALA A 439 -0.51 10.14 9.47
C ALA A 439 0.22 9.87 10.79
N GLY A 440 1.15 8.93 10.80
CA GLY A 440 2.03 8.67 11.95
C GLY A 440 3.31 9.48 11.86
N ALA A 441 3.65 10.24 12.93
CA ALA A 441 4.83 11.10 12.94
C ALA A 441 6.18 10.34 12.86
N ILE A 442 6.17 9.03 13.12
CA ILE A 442 7.35 8.15 13.10
C ILE A 442 7.19 7.07 12.02
N ASP A 443 6.44 7.34 10.97
CA ASP A 443 6.21 6.36 9.91
C ASP A 443 7.46 6.24 9.00
N PRO A 444 8.12 5.06 8.93
CA PRO A 444 9.31 4.87 8.11
C PRO A 444 9.01 4.64 6.62
N VAL A 445 7.74 4.67 6.23
CA VAL A 445 7.29 4.38 4.85
C VAL A 445 6.53 5.55 4.26
N ALA A 446 5.64 6.14 5.05
CA ALA A 446 4.72 7.19 4.63
C ALA A 446 4.99 8.47 5.44
N GLU A 447 5.82 9.37 4.91
CA GLU A 447 6.12 10.61 5.60
C GLU A 447 4.87 11.49 5.78
N PRO A 448 4.63 12.06 6.98
CA PRO A 448 3.43 12.85 7.26
C PRO A 448 3.23 14.03 6.31
N HIS A 449 4.29 14.72 5.91
CA HIS A 449 4.19 15.88 5.03
C HIS A 449 3.71 15.52 3.62
N GLU A 450 4.05 14.34 3.11
CA GLU A 450 3.56 13.87 1.81
C GLU A 450 2.05 13.63 1.83
N SER A 451 1.54 13.03 2.90
CA SER A 451 0.10 12.83 3.09
C SER A 451 -0.65 14.14 3.28
N ARG A 452 0.00 15.18 3.86
CA ARG A 452 -0.54 16.52 3.96
C ARG A 452 -0.69 17.18 2.60
N ASN A 453 0.32 17.06 1.73
CA ASN A 453 0.26 17.56 0.36
C ASN A 453 -0.93 16.95 -0.40
N ILE A 454 -1.20 15.66 -0.18
CA ILE A 454 -2.37 15.00 -0.78
C ILE A 454 -3.68 15.55 -0.22
N ALA A 455 -3.76 15.84 1.07
CA ALA A 455 -4.95 16.48 1.63
C ALA A 455 -5.24 17.84 0.95
N GLU A 456 -4.19 18.62 0.66
CA GLU A 456 -4.32 19.89 -0.06
C GLU A 456 -4.80 19.67 -1.51
N ILE A 457 -4.34 18.63 -2.19
CA ILE A 457 -4.77 18.28 -3.55
C ILE A 457 -6.24 17.80 -3.57
N VAL A 458 -6.66 16.97 -2.62
CA VAL A 458 -8.05 16.50 -2.47
C VAL A 458 -8.98 17.69 -2.17
N GLY A 459 -8.50 18.67 -1.42
CA GLY A 459 -9.17 19.96 -1.19
C GLY A 459 -10.08 19.95 0.04
N SER A 460 -11.14 20.75 0.01
CA SER A 460 -12.01 21.03 1.17
C SER A 460 -12.70 19.79 1.77
N ASN A 461 -12.77 18.70 1.04
CA ASN A 461 -13.36 17.44 1.51
C ASN A 461 -12.37 16.56 2.29
N ALA A 462 -11.10 16.99 2.43
CA ALA A 462 -10.08 16.25 3.18
C ALA A 462 -9.90 16.82 4.60
N GLN A 463 -9.83 15.93 5.59
CA GLN A 463 -9.38 16.21 6.94
C GLN A 463 -8.10 15.42 7.19
N TRP A 464 -7.00 16.10 7.53
CA TRP A 464 -5.70 15.48 7.80
C TRP A 464 -5.35 15.58 9.28
N ILE A 465 -4.89 14.48 9.87
CA ILE A 465 -4.55 14.41 11.29
C ILE A 465 -3.25 13.63 11.46
N GLU A 466 -2.27 14.24 12.13
CA GLU A 466 -1.01 13.61 12.51
C GLU A 466 -1.07 13.11 13.96
N PHE A 467 -0.45 11.95 14.19
CA PHE A 467 -0.39 11.29 15.49
C PHE A 467 1.05 11.21 16.01
N PRO A 468 1.44 12.06 16.96
CA PRO A 468 2.76 12.03 17.57
C PRO A 468 3.04 10.69 18.26
N GLY A 469 4.27 10.17 18.06
CA GLY A 469 4.69 8.91 18.69
C GLY A 469 4.07 7.64 18.10
N VAL A 470 3.45 7.74 16.93
CA VAL A 470 2.88 6.60 16.21
C VAL A 470 3.65 6.43 14.88
N GLY A 471 3.89 5.19 14.49
CA GLY A 471 4.48 4.81 13.21
C GLY A 471 3.43 4.44 12.19
N HIS A 472 3.72 3.40 11.42
CA HIS A 472 2.85 2.88 10.38
C HIS A 472 1.60 2.20 10.96
N ASN A 473 0.46 2.24 10.23
CA ASN A 473 -0.84 1.71 10.65
C ASN A 473 -1.37 2.42 11.92
N VAL A 474 -1.68 3.71 11.76
CA VAL A 474 -2.00 4.63 12.86
C VAL A 474 -3.17 4.13 13.71
N ARG A 475 -4.25 3.65 13.06
CA ARG A 475 -5.44 3.16 13.75
C ARG A 475 -5.14 1.95 14.64
N ALA A 476 -4.27 1.04 14.20
CA ALA A 476 -3.96 -0.17 14.96
C ALA A 476 -3.26 0.13 16.30
N PHE A 477 -2.55 1.25 16.36
CA PHE A 477 -1.71 1.61 17.51
C PHE A 477 -2.19 2.84 18.28
N SER A 478 -3.24 3.53 17.81
CA SER A 478 -3.83 4.70 18.46
C SER A 478 -5.34 4.52 18.68
N PRO A 479 -5.80 4.32 19.93
CA PRO A 479 -7.23 4.32 20.24
C PRO A 479 -7.93 5.62 19.85
N CYS A 480 -7.20 6.76 19.92
CA CYS A 480 -7.68 8.05 19.45
C CYS A 480 -7.96 8.02 17.94
N ALA A 481 -7.02 7.51 17.12
CA ALA A 481 -7.19 7.39 15.68
C ALA A 481 -8.33 6.42 15.32
N ALA A 482 -8.46 5.32 16.07
CA ALA A 482 -9.55 4.37 15.87
C ALA A 482 -10.92 5.00 16.10
N ARG A 483 -11.05 5.82 17.17
CA ARG A 483 -12.28 6.58 17.46
C ARG A 483 -12.56 7.61 16.35
N ILE A 484 -11.58 8.41 16.00
CA ILE A 484 -11.72 9.46 14.97
C ILE A 484 -12.15 8.85 13.63
N ALA A 485 -11.53 7.73 13.22
CA ALA A 485 -11.92 7.03 12.01
C ALA A 485 -13.35 6.49 12.06
N ALA A 486 -13.78 5.95 13.21
CA ALA A 486 -15.15 5.49 13.42
C ALA A 486 -16.16 6.64 13.36
N ASP A 487 -15.88 7.75 14.04
CA ASP A 487 -16.71 8.96 14.04
C ASP A 487 -16.83 9.53 12.60
N PHE A 488 -15.72 9.57 11.88
CA PHE A 488 -15.72 10.00 10.47
C PHE A 488 -16.57 9.09 9.58
N ILE A 489 -16.41 7.79 9.66
CA ILE A 489 -17.21 6.85 8.87
C ILE A 489 -18.70 6.99 9.21
N ALA A 490 -19.03 7.21 10.47
CA ALA A 490 -20.41 7.43 10.88
C ALA A 490 -20.98 8.74 10.30
N GLN A 491 -20.21 9.82 10.30
CA GLN A 491 -20.62 11.18 9.87
C GLN A 491 -19.51 11.86 9.07
N PRO A 492 -19.30 11.50 7.78
CA PRO A 492 -18.13 11.95 7.00
C PRO A 492 -18.07 13.46 6.73
N GLU A 493 -19.21 14.14 6.76
CA GLU A 493 -19.30 15.58 6.49
C GLU A 493 -19.11 16.42 7.76
N SER A 494 -19.06 15.77 8.94
CA SER A 494 -18.92 16.46 10.22
C SER A 494 -17.46 16.80 10.50
N ARG A 495 -17.25 17.93 11.19
CA ARG A 495 -15.94 18.27 11.71
C ARG A 495 -15.57 17.34 12.86
N LEU A 496 -14.39 16.73 12.79
CA LEU A 496 -13.92 15.77 13.78
C LEU A 496 -13.33 16.45 15.02
N ASP A 497 -13.58 15.87 16.20
CA ASP A 497 -12.86 16.21 17.41
C ASP A 497 -11.52 15.46 17.46
N ALA A 498 -10.46 16.12 17.02
CA ALA A 498 -9.11 15.58 16.97
C ALA A 498 -8.23 15.96 18.17
N ARG A 499 -8.80 16.54 19.26
CA ARG A 499 -8.01 16.99 20.43
C ARG A 499 -7.17 15.90 21.04
N CYS A 500 -7.61 14.65 21.03
CA CYS A 500 -6.83 13.52 21.54
C CYS A 500 -5.55 13.25 20.73
N ALA A 501 -5.48 13.66 19.47
CA ALA A 501 -4.28 13.51 18.66
C ALA A 501 -3.15 14.51 19.00
N LEU A 502 -3.46 15.58 19.75
CA LEU A 502 -2.47 16.57 20.17
C LEU A 502 -1.50 16.03 21.24
N HIS A 503 -1.84 14.92 21.86
CA HIS A 503 -1.04 14.33 22.93
C HIS A 503 -0.38 13.04 22.43
N PRO A 504 0.96 12.92 22.52
CA PRO A 504 1.63 11.69 22.18
C PRO A 504 1.19 10.56 23.09
N LEU A 505 1.00 9.38 22.52
CA LEU A 505 0.75 8.18 23.32
C LEU A 505 1.99 7.87 24.17
N PRO A 506 1.83 7.61 25.50
CA PRO A 506 2.96 7.25 26.35
C PRO A 506 3.71 6.04 25.77
N LEU A 507 5.02 6.13 25.70
CA LEU A 507 5.91 5.01 25.40
C LEU A 507 6.48 4.51 26.73
N GLN A 508 6.43 3.20 26.93
CA GLN A 508 7.13 2.54 28.05
C GLN A 508 8.33 1.82 27.44
N PHE A 509 9.51 2.38 27.61
CA PHE A 509 10.74 1.70 27.24
C PHE A 509 11.08 0.60 28.25
N ALA A 510 11.62 -0.51 27.76
CA ALA A 510 12.06 -1.58 28.64
C ALA A 510 13.22 -1.08 29.54
N LYS A 511 13.05 -1.19 30.85
CA LYS A 511 14.03 -0.69 31.85
C LYS A 511 15.30 -1.54 31.96
N THR A 512 15.25 -2.78 31.51
CA THR A 512 16.38 -3.71 31.51
C THR A 512 16.23 -4.67 30.33
N SER A 513 17.38 -5.14 29.82
CA SER A 513 17.37 -6.35 28.97
C SER A 513 16.51 -7.41 29.63
N PRO A 514 15.61 -8.10 28.90
CA PRO A 514 15.11 -9.38 29.39
C PRO A 514 16.34 -10.19 29.71
N GLN A 515 16.51 -10.52 30.98
CA GLN A 515 17.67 -11.27 31.42
C GLN A 515 17.72 -12.60 30.69
N GLN A 516 18.92 -12.86 30.16
CA GLN A 516 19.61 -14.16 30.04
C GLN A 516 18.81 -15.35 29.56
#